data_5760f53ad1efb5f4b858adf57ef363b0
#
_entry.id   5760f53ad1efb5f4b858adf57ef363b0
#
_cell.length_a   1.000
_cell.length_b   1.000
_cell.length_c   1.000
_cell.angle_alpha   90.00
_cell.angle_beta   90.00
_cell.angle_gamma   90.00
#
_symmetry.space_group_name_H-M   'P 1'
#
loop_
_entity.id
_entity.type
_entity.pdbx_description
1 polymer ?
#
loop_
_entity_poly.entity_id
_entity_poly.type
_entity_poly.pdbx_seq_one_letter_code
_entity_poly.pdbx_strand_id
1 'polypeptide(L)'
;MYILLVLGNNYIRGDKMKNRRIKSFFVPVIYGTLVLAFLFSMFFVGKFANNLLFSKKDNNIKYVDGEITEGANRDIPVVSTNNTIVKPYLSDDVKIVKSFYDYKDSTDNQEKAIIFYENTYMQNSGVDYASENVFDVISILDGTVISVENNDIMGTTIEIRHNNDLISVYQSLSDVTVSKDDKVIQGQIIAKSGLSNIEKDMGNHLHFELYHKGKIVNPEEFYNKSLDEL
;
A
#
# COMPACT_ATOMS: atom_id res chain seq x y z
N MET A 1 47.18 -1.28 54.59
CA MET A 1 47.76 0.09 54.46
C MET A 1 46.61 1.02 54.01
N TYR A 2 46.01 1.70 55.00
CA TYR A 2 44.83 2.55 54.77
C TYR A 2 45.30 3.96 54.39
N ILE A 3 44.90 4.48 53.25
CA ILE A 3 45.09 5.88 52.92
C ILE A 3 43.76 6.62 53.20
N LEU A 4 43.81 7.41 54.25
CA LEU A 4 42.72 8.35 54.62
C LEU A 4 42.88 9.60 53.73
N LEU A 5 41.86 9.85 52.88
CA LEU A 5 41.76 11.11 52.16
C LEU A 5 40.69 11.96 52.86
N VAL A 6 41.15 12.97 53.57
CA VAL A 6 40.31 14.04 54.11
C VAL A 6 39.94 14.98 52.99
N LEU A 7 38.69 15.07 52.66
CA LEU A 7 38.18 16.11 51.79
C LEU A 7 37.26 17.05 52.58
N GLY A 8 37.67 18.32 52.53
CA GLY A 8 37.11 19.41 53.32
C GLY A 8 35.62 19.65 53.12
N ASN A 9 35.02 20.08 54.21
CA ASN A 9 33.67 20.60 54.32
C ASN A 9 33.50 21.90 53.51
N ASN A 10 32.89 21.77 52.34
CA ASN A 10 32.23 22.93 51.71
C ASN A 10 30.72 22.78 51.89
N TYR A 11 30.18 23.43 52.86
CA TYR A 11 28.74 23.64 53.03
C TYR A 11 28.23 24.52 51.91
N ILE A 12 27.62 23.90 50.89
CA ILE A 12 26.83 24.60 49.88
C ILE A 12 25.49 24.91 50.54
N ARG A 13 25.31 26.16 50.89
CA ARG A 13 24.06 26.73 51.41
C ARG A 13 23.01 26.65 50.29
N GLY A 14 22.11 25.66 50.36
CA GLY A 14 21.03 25.50 49.42
C GLY A 14 20.08 26.70 49.49
N ASP A 15 20.08 27.49 48.44
CA ASP A 15 19.06 28.51 48.24
C ASP A 15 17.69 27.81 48.12
N LYS A 16 16.82 28.10 49.05
CA LYS A 16 15.41 27.70 48.99
C LYS A 16 14.79 28.32 47.75
N MET A 17 14.59 27.55 46.72
CA MET A 17 13.75 27.93 45.58
C MET A 17 12.36 28.31 46.12
N LYS A 18 12.08 29.58 46.07
CA LYS A 18 10.80 30.18 46.48
C LYS A 18 9.74 29.72 45.46
N ASN A 19 8.97 28.69 45.78
CA ASN A 19 7.83 28.24 44.99
C ASN A 19 6.87 29.44 44.80
N ARG A 20 7.01 30.14 43.66
CA ARG A 20 6.04 31.16 43.25
C ARG A 20 4.79 30.42 42.79
N ARG A 21 3.80 30.34 43.66
CA ARG A 21 2.45 29.87 43.29
C ARG A 21 1.93 30.82 42.21
N ILE A 22 1.76 30.26 40.98
CA ILE A 22 1.11 30.97 39.87
C ILE A 22 -0.30 31.31 40.35
N LYS A 23 -0.66 32.61 40.29
CA LYS A 23 -2.00 33.05 40.68
C LYS A 23 -3.03 32.28 39.84
N SER A 24 -4.10 31.81 40.47
CA SER A 24 -5.16 30.97 39.88
C SER A 24 -5.73 31.54 38.57
N PHE A 25 -5.65 32.86 38.38
CA PHE A 25 -6.10 33.55 37.17
C PHE A 25 -5.23 33.23 35.93
N PHE A 26 -3.94 32.92 36.09
CA PHE A 26 -3.05 32.66 34.97
C PHE A 26 -3.16 31.21 34.41
N VAL A 27 -3.72 30.30 35.19
CA VAL A 27 -3.87 28.89 34.79
C VAL A 27 -4.73 28.74 33.55
N PRO A 28 -5.97 29.31 33.45
CA PRO A 28 -6.78 29.20 32.25
C PRO A 28 -6.16 29.90 31.02
N VAL A 29 -5.41 30.99 31.24
CA VAL A 29 -4.72 31.72 30.17
C VAL A 29 -3.60 30.86 29.57
N ILE A 30 -2.82 30.17 30.40
CA ILE A 30 -1.75 29.27 29.98
C ILE A 30 -2.35 28.09 29.19
N TYR A 31 -3.45 27.49 29.67
CA TYR A 31 -4.12 26.42 28.91
C TYR A 31 -4.68 26.92 27.57
N GLY A 32 -5.28 28.10 27.53
CA GLY A 32 -5.78 28.70 26.30
C GLY A 32 -4.68 28.95 25.26
N THR A 33 -3.52 29.45 25.70
CA THR A 33 -2.37 29.68 24.80
C THR A 33 -1.76 28.37 24.32
N LEU A 34 -1.69 27.31 25.15
CA LEU A 34 -1.21 25.98 24.73
C LEU A 34 -2.14 25.32 23.71
N VAL A 35 -3.46 25.44 23.90
CA VAL A 35 -4.43 24.91 22.93
C VAL A 35 -4.33 25.64 21.59
N LEU A 36 -4.21 26.98 21.62
CA LEU A 36 -4.01 27.77 20.40
C LEU A 36 -2.69 27.43 19.70
N ALA A 37 -1.60 27.25 20.42
CA ALA A 37 -0.32 26.86 19.87
C ALA A 37 -0.38 25.45 19.26
N PHE A 38 -1.11 24.52 19.87
CA PHE A 38 -1.31 23.17 19.35
C PHE A 38 -2.13 23.18 18.04
N LEU A 39 -3.23 23.94 17.98
CA LEU A 39 -4.03 24.09 16.76
C LEU A 39 -3.24 24.76 15.64
N PHE A 40 -2.40 25.74 15.96
CA PHE A 40 -1.53 26.39 15.00
C PHE A 40 -0.43 25.44 14.46
N SER A 41 0.14 24.62 15.35
CA SER A 41 1.10 23.58 14.99
C SER A 41 0.47 22.55 14.04
N MET A 42 -0.76 22.10 14.33
CA MET A 42 -1.49 21.14 13.50
C MET A 42 -1.80 21.69 12.09
N PHE A 43 -2.11 23.00 12.01
CA PHE A 43 -2.32 23.68 10.72
C PHE A 43 -1.01 23.77 9.90
N PHE A 44 0.12 24.06 10.55
CA PHE A 44 1.42 24.11 9.87
C PHE A 44 1.92 22.74 9.44
N VAL A 45 1.74 21.71 10.29
CA VAL A 45 2.10 20.32 9.93
C VAL A 45 1.25 19.85 8.74
N GLY A 46 -0.05 20.18 8.71
CA GLY A 46 -0.93 19.85 7.57
C GLY A 46 -0.49 20.55 6.27
N LYS A 47 -0.12 21.83 6.31
CA LYS A 47 0.41 22.54 5.14
C LYS A 47 1.78 22.02 4.69
N PHE A 48 2.65 21.69 5.63
CA PHE A 48 3.99 21.18 5.35
C PHE A 48 3.93 19.76 4.78
N ALA A 49 3.09 18.89 5.33
CA ALA A 49 2.83 17.56 4.82
C ALA A 49 2.22 17.61 3.40
N ASN A 50 1.26 18.52 3.17
CA ASN A 50 0.68 18.73 1.84
C ASN A 50 1.73 19.20 0.82
N ASN A 51 2.65 20.09 1.21
CA ASN A 51 3.72 20.56 0.33
C ASN A 51 4.79 19.49 0.05
N LEU A 52 5.06 18.60 1.02
CA LEU A 52 6.01 17.49 0.86
C LEU A 52 5.43 16.34 0.04
N LEU A 53 4.14 16.03 0.25
CA LEU A 53 3.45 14.93 -0.41
C LEU A 53 2.93 15.29 -1.81
N PHE A 54 2.68 16.58 -2.07
CA PHE A 54 2.15 17.10 -3.33
C PHE A 54 3.05 18.16 -3.97
N SER A 55 4.37 18.07 -3.76
CA SER A 55 5.31 18.86 -4.57
C SER A 55 5.16 18.38 -6.02
N LYS A 56 4.31 19.08 -6.74
CA LYS A 56 4.12 18.95 -8.17
C LYS A 56 5.47 19.20 -8.83
N LYS A 57 6.13 18.14 -9.23
CA LYS A 57 7.27 18.24 -10.15
C LYS A 57 6.68 18.66 -11.49
N ASP A 58 6.67 19.96 -11.75
CA ASP A 58 6.35 20.49 -13.07
C ASP A 58 7.39 19.94 -14.04
N ASN A 59 7.05 18.84 -14.70
CA ASN A 59 7.76 18.39 -15.88
C ASN A 59 7.37 19.31 -17.05
N ASN A 60 7.99 20.48 -17.13
CA ASN A 60 8.05 21.24 -18.35
C ASN A 60 8.86 20.43 -19.38
N ILE A 61 8.18 19.58 -20.13
CA ILE A 61 8.72 18.96 -21.34
C ILE A 61 8.76 20.08 -22.38
N LYS A 62 9.93 20.70 -22.56
CA LYS A 62 10.20 21.51 -23.73
C LYS A 62 10.34 20.56 -24.93
N TYR A 63 9.39 20.60 -25.82
CA TYR A 63 9.56 20.04 -27.17
C TYR A 63 10.61 20.91 -27.86
N VAL A 64 11.79 20.36 -28.12
CA VAL A 64 12.80 20.95 -28.98
C VAL A 64 12.62 20.29 -30.35
N ASP A 65 12.13 21.04 -31.32
CA ASP A 65 12.26 20.69 -32.74
C ASP A 65 13.76 20.59 -33.06
N GLY A 66 14.22 19.37 -33.35
CA GLY A 66 15.60 19.13 -33.68
C GLY A 66 15.80 17.79 -34.35
N GLU A 67 16.37 17.85 -35.53
CA GLU A 67 16.73 16.79 -36.47
C GLU A 67 17.17 15.48 -35.79
N ILE A 68 16.66 14.37 -36.32
CA ILE A 68 17.05 12.98 -35.99
C ILE A 68 18.44 12.72 -36.55
N THR A 69 19.46 12.73 -35.68
CA THR A 69 20.74 12.08 -36.00
C THR A 69 20.71 10.65 -35.48
N GLU A 70 20.83 9.71 -36.40
CA GLU A 70 21.01 8.29 -36.13
C GLU A 70 22.24 8.05 -35.24
N GLY A 71 22.05 7.36 -34.12
CA GLY A 71 23.16 6.81 -33.34
C GLY A 71 23.13 7.09 -31.84
N ALA A 72 22.13 6.55 -31.15
CA ALA A 72 22.27 6.13 -29.74
C ALA A 72 21.05 5.23 -29.39
N ASN A 73 21.30 3.99 -29.01
CA ASN A 73 20.33 3.16 -28.31
C ASN A 73 19.88 3.91 -27.04
N ARG A 74 18.86 4.70 -27.15
CA ARG A 74 18.07 5.16 -26.01
C ARG A 74 16.92 4.19 -25.92
N ASP A 75 16.89 3.43 -24.85
CA ASP A 75 15.69 2.76 -24.40
C ASP A 75 14.60 3.84 -24.24
N ILE A 76 13.83 4.06 -25.29
CA ILE A 76 12.62 4.86 -25.21
C ILE A 76 11.68 4.00 -24.40
N PRO A 77 11.20 4.43 -23.21
CA PRO A 77 10.16 3.69 -22.53
C PRO A 77 9.00 3.59 -23.51
N VAL A 78 8.71 2.40 -23.98
CA VAL A 78 7.48 2.14 -24.70
C VAL A 78 6.37 2.44 -23.71
N VAL A 79 5.76 3.62 -23.84
CA VAL A 79 4.51 3.90 -23.15
C VAL A 79 3.52 2.91 -23.74
N SER A 80 3.25 1.85 -23.00
CA SER A 80 2.20 0.91 -23.34
C SER A 80 0.90 1.74 -23.39
N THR A 81 0.32 1.88 -24.58
CA THR A 81 -0.98 2.53 -24.76
C THR A 81 -2.14 1.59 -24.47
N ASN A 82 -1.85 0.43 -23.90
CA ASN A 82 -2.87 -0.54 -23.52
C ASN A 82 -3.54 -0.11 -22.21
N ASN A 83 -4.62 0.65 -22.35
CA ASN A 83 -5.48 1.05 -21.23
C ASN A 83 -6.50 -0.03 -20.83
N THR A 84 -6.40 -1.24 -21.41
CA THR A 84 -7.36 -2.33 -21.17
C THR A 84 -6.86 -3.22 -20.02
N ILE A 85 -7.69 -3.44 -19.02
CA ILE A 85 -7.35 -4.25 -17.85
C ILE A 85 -7.22 -5.72 -18.25
N VAL A 86 -6.06 -6.33 -17.97
CA VAL A 86 -5.81 -7.76 -18.23
C VAL A 86 -5.98 -8.58 -16.95
N LYS A 87 -6.06 -9.92 -17.09
CA LYS A 87 -6.02 -10.83 -15.95
C LYS A 87 -4.66 -10.78 -15.27
N PRO A 88 -4.56 -11.11 -13.96
CA PRO A 88 -3.30 -11.05 -13.20
C PRO A 88 -2.36 -12.23 -13.47
N TYR A 89 -2.58 -12.99 -14.54
CA TYR A 89 -1.79 -14.15 -14.94
C TYR A 89 -1.84 -14.34 -16.47
N LEU A 90 -0.90 -15.14 -17.02
CA LEU A 90 -0.80 -15.43 -18.45
C LEU A 90 -1.15 -16.88 -18.80
N SER A 91 -1.11 -17.79 -17.83
CA SER A 91 -1.24 -19.22 -18.08
C SER A 91 -2.71 -19.64 -18.30
N ASP A 92 -2.99 -20.42 -19.34
CA ASP A 92 -4.34 -20.88 -19.70
C ASP A 92 -4.88 -21.97 -18.75
N ASP A 93 -4.01 -22.61 -17.96
CA ASP A 93 -4.37 -23.66 -16.99
C ASP A 93 -4.83 -23.08 -15.64
N VAL A 94 -4.67 -21.78 -15.44
CA VAL A 94 -5.15 -21.09 -14.24
C VAL A 94 -6.68 -20.97 -14.27
N LYS A 95 -7.32 -21.34 -13.17
CA LYS A 95 -8.79 -21.33 -13.02
C LYS A 95 -9.21 -20.56 -11.80
N ILE A 96 -10.42 -20.02 -11.83
CA ILE A 96 -11.08 -19.49 -10.65
C ILE A 96 -11.47 -20.68 -9.76
N VAL A 97 -10.99 -20.67 -8.53
CA VAL A 97 -11.33 -21.68 -7.51
C VAL A 97 -12.27 -21.14 -6.45
N LYS A 98 -12.29 -19.82 -6.25
CA LYS A 98 -13.26 -19.12 -5.42
C LYS A 98 -13.56 -17.74 -6.01
N SER A 99 -14.83 -17.42 -6.18
CA SER A 99 -15.29 -16.16 -6.77
C SER A 99 -15.39 -15.05 -5.74
N PHE A 100 -15.45 -13.83 -6.21
CA PHE A 100 -15.83 -12.66 -5.42
C PHE A 100 -17.22 -12.87 -4.79
N TYR A 101 -17.40 -12.46 -3.54
CA TYR A 101 -18.71 -12.53 -2.88
C TYR A 101 -19.60 -11.38 -3.33
N ASP A 102 -20.66 -11.70 -4.07
CA ASP A 102 -21.70 -10.72 -4.41
C ASP A 102 -22.99 -11.03 -3.64
N TYR A 103 -23.46 -10.09 -2.82
CA TYR A 103 -24.70 -10.22 -2.06
C TYR A 103 -25.97 -10.31 -2.93
N LYS A 104 -25.87 -10.00 -4.22
CA LYS A 104 -26.96 -10.08 -5.20
C LYS A 104 -26.99 -11.40 -5.96
N ASP A 105 -25.95 -12.19 -5.84
CA ASP A 105 -25.84 -13.48 -6.52
C ASP A 105 -26.75 -14.54 -5.88
N SER A 106 -26.86 -15.69 -6.53
CA SER A 106 -27.59 -16.84 -5.99
C SER A 106 -26.98 -17.33 -4.66
N THR A 107 -27.79 -17.94 -3.81
CA THR A 107 -27.32 -18.51 -2.53
C THR A 107 -26.18 -19.49 -2.73
N ASP A 108 -26.26 -20.34 -3.77
CA ASP A 108 -25.23 -21.34 -4.07
C ASP A 108 -23.87 -20.68 -4.42
N ASN A 109 -23.89 -19.57 -5.14
CA ASN A 109 -22.67 -18.82 -5.46
C ASN A 109 -22.11 -18.08 -4.24
N GLN A 110 -23.00 -17.48 -3.44
CA GLN A 110 -22.61 -16.84 -2.19
C GLN A 110 -21.95 -17.83 -1.22
N GLU A 111 -22.48 -19.03 -1.04
CA GLU A 111 -21.89 -20.07 -0.18
C GLU A 111 -20.50 -20.47 -0.65
N LYS A 112 -20.28 -20.60 -1.98
CA LYS A 112 -18.96 -20.91 -2.57
C LYS A 112 -17.95 -19.78 -2.45
N ALA A 113 -18.42 -18.55 -2.26
CA ALA A 113 -17.59 -17.35 -2.10
C ALA A 113 -17.34 -16.99 -0.62
N ILE A 114 -17.50 -17.96 0.29
CA ILE A 114 -17.20 -17.81 1.73
C ILE A 114 -15.84 -18.42 2.03
N ILE A 115 -15.02 -17.69 2.78
CA ILE A 115 -13.77 -18.16 3.37
C ILE A 115 -14.08 -18.59 4.81
N PHE A 116 -13.60 -19.76 5.22
CA PHE A 116 -13.70 -20.24 6.61
C PHE A 116 -12.29 -20.30 7.21
N TYR A 117 -12.05 -19.48 8.22
CA TYR A 117 -10.78 -19.43 8.91
C TYR A 117 -10.99 -19.26 10.42
N GLU A 118 -10.32 -20.08 11.26
CA GLU A 118 -10.36 -20.02 12.72
C GLU A 118 -11.79 -19.88 13.31
N ASN A 119 -12.72 -20.73 12.87
CA ASN A 119 -14.13 -20.72 13.25
C ASN A 119 -14.91 -19.43 12.84
N THR A 120 -14.38 -18.67 11.90
CA THR A 120 -15.02 -17.46 11.37
C THR A 120 -15.33 -17.63 9.89
N TYR A 121 -16.55 -17.28 9.50
CA TYR A 121 -16.95 -17.18 8.10
C TYR A 121 -16.78 -15.75 7.63
N MET A 122 -16.07 -15.57 6.51
CA MET A 122 -15.81 -14.27 5.91
C MET A 122 -16.20 -14.29 4.43
N GLN A 123 -16.68 -13.16 3.93
CA GLN A 123 -16.94 -12.97 2.52
C GLN A 123 -15.61 -12.87 1.77
N ASN A 124 -15.51 -13.54 0.60
CA ASN A 124 -14.35 -13.39 -0.26
C ASN A 124 -14.36 -12.00 -0.92
N SER A 125 -13.38 -11.18 -0.57
CA SER A 125 -13.22 -9.81 -1.05
C SER A 125 -12.56 -9.71 -2.43
N GLY A 126 -12.04 -10.82 -2.95
CA GLY A 126 -11.38 -10.92 -4.24
C GLY A 126 -11.81 -12.13 -5.03
N VAL A 127 -10.94 -12.54 -5.94
CA VAL A 127 -11.07 -13.78 -6.70
C VAL A 127 -9.83 -14.61 -6.46
N ASP A 128 -9.99 -15.90 -6.16
CA ASP A 128 -8.88 -16.83 -6.00
C ASP A 128 -8.65 -17.62 -7.27
N TYR A 129 -7.42 -17.52 -7.76
CA TYR A 129 -6.94 -18.20 -8.94
C TYR A 129 -5.94 -19.28 -8.56
N ALA A 130 -6.11 -20.49 -9.06
CA ALA A 130 -5.19 -21.59 -8.82
C ALA A 130 -4.94 -22.40 -10.09
N SER A 131 -3.83 -23.13 -10.08
CA SER A 131 -3.42 -24.11 -11.09
C SER A 131 -2.76 -25.28 -10.36
N GLU A 132 -2.57 -26.41 -11.05
CA GLU A 132 -1.81 -27.56 -10.54
C GLU A 132 -0.35 -27.17 -10.21
N ASN A 133 0.20 -26.22 -10.95
CA ASN A 133 1.55 -25.72 -10.79
C ASN A 133 1.57 -24.28 -10.28
N VAL A 134 2.72 -23.86 -9.72
CA VAL A 134 3.01 -22.45 -9.46
C VAL A 134 3.03 -21.69 -10.79
N PHE A 135 2.35 -20.55 -10.86
CA PHE A 135 2.27 -19.72 -12.06
C PHE A 135 2.77 -18.30 -11.81
N ASP A 136 3.16 -17.65 -12.89
CA ASP A 136 3.62 -16.26 -12.86
C ASP A 136 2.44 -15.31 -12.67
N VAL A 137 2.59 -14.38 -11.71
CA VAL A 137 1.65 -13.31 -11.43
C VAL A 137 2.16 -12.03 -12.07
N ILE A 138 1.28 -11.34 -12.81
CA ILE A 138 1.62 -10.16 -13.60
C ILE A 138 0.83 -8.93 -13.15
N SER A 139 1.38 -7.74 -13.42
CA SER A 139 0.65 -6.49 -13.27
C SER A 139 -0.47 -6.37 -14.29
N ILE A 140 -1.68 -6.05 -13.84
CA ILE A 140 -2.88 -5.91 -14.70
C ILE A 140 -2.85 -4.67 -15.60
N LEU A 141 -2.09 -3.65 -15.20
CA LEU A 141 -1.92 -2.36 -15.87
C LEU A 141 -0.56 -1.76 -15.50
N ASP A 142 -0.15 -0.71 -16.21
CA ASP A 142 0.94 0.15 -15.78
C ASP A 142 0.63 0.77 -14.41
N GLY A 143 1.63 0.85 -13.52
CA GLY A 143 1.38 1.35 -12.18
C GLY A 143 2.64 1.61 -11.36
N THR A 144 2.42 1.90 -10.09
CA THR A 144 3.48 2.07 -9.10
C THR A 144 3.16 1.18 -7.90
N VAL A 145 4.12 0.37 -7.49
CA VAL A 145 4.02 -0.48 -6.30
C VAL A 145 3.96 0.44 -5.07
N ILE A 146 2.88 0.37 -4.30
CA ILE A 146 2.67 1.21 -3.12
C ILE A 146 2.96 0.47 -1.81
N SER A 147 2.86 -0.86 -1.81
CA SER A 147 3.22 -1.72 -0.68
C SER A 147 3.73 -3.07 -1.15
N VAL A 148 4.70 -3.63 -0.42
CA VAL A 148 5.11 -5.04 -0.45
C VAL A 148 5.29 -5.47 0.99
N GLU A 149 4.41 -6.35 1.46
CA GLU A 149 4.37 -6.78 2.85
C GLU A 149 4.29 -8.31 2.95
N ASN A 150 4.85 -8.87 4.01
CA ASN A 150 4.68 -10.29 4.33
C ASN A 150 3.80 -10.40 5.58
N ASN A 151 2.69 -11.10 5.44
CA ASN A 151 1.72 -11.32 6.49
C ASN A 151 1.57 -12.82 6.76
N ASP A 152 1.59 -13.22 8.03
CA ASP A 152 1.51 -14.64 8.41
C ASP A 152 0.18 -15.30 8.01
N ILE A 153 -0.87 -14.54 7.83
CA ILE A 153 -2.22 -15.03 7.50
C ILE A 153 -2.43 -15.03 5.97
N MET A 154 -2.20 -13.88 5.33
CA MET A 154 -2.47 -13.65 3.90
C MET A 154 -1.31 -14.06 2.98
N GLY A 155 -0.14 -14.39 3.55
CA GLY A 155 1.09 -14.57 2.78
C GLY A 155 1.72 -13.24 2.35
N THR A 156 2.59 -13.28 1.36
CA THR A 156 3.19 -12.05 0.82
C THR A 156 2.17 -11.33 -0.06
N THR A 157 2.04 -10.02 0.16
CA THR A 157 1.06 -9.14 -0.49
C THR A 157 1.78 -8.02 -1.24
N ILE A 158 1.34 -7.72 -2.45
CA ILE A 158 1.75 -6.57 -3.26
C ILE A 158 0.52 -5.71 -3.53
N GLU A 159 0.65 -4.40 -3.34
CA GLU A 159 -0.36 -3.43 -3.77
C GLU A 159 0.21 -2.52 -4.86
N ILE A 160 -0.53 -2.36 -5.94
CA ILE A 160 -0.13 -1.51 -7.08
C ILE A 160 -1.21 -0.47 -7.32
N ARG A 161 -0.80 0.79 -7.38
CA ARG A 161 -1.66 1.91 -7.77
C ARG A 161 -1.53 2.14 -9.27
N HIS A 162 -2.66 2.17 -9.94
CA HIS A 162 -2.80 2.47 -11.36
C HIS A 162 -3.47 3.85 -11.57
N ASN A 163 -3.66 4.22 -12.80
CA ASN A 163 -4.48 5.40 -13.16
C ASN A 163 -5.96 5.16 -12.83
N ASN A 164 -6.79 6.19 -12.91
CA ASN A 164 -8.24 6.16 -12.68
C ASN A 164 -8.67 5.65 -11.29
N ASP A 165 -7.88 5.98 -10.25
CA ASP A 165 -8.16 5.55 -8.86
C ASP A 165 -8.35 4.02 -8.72
N LEU A 166 -7.64 3.25 -9.54
CA LEU A 166 -7.56 1.79 -9.42
C LEU A 166 -6.38 1.39 -8.54
N ILE A 167 -6.61 0.44 -7.65
CA ILE A 167 -5.57 -0.26 -6.88
C ILE A 167 -5.81 -1.75 -7.03
N SER A 168 -4.80 -2.49 -7.46
CA SER A 168 -4.79 -3.95 -7.45
C SER A 168 -4.00 -4.47 -6.26
N VAL A 169 -4.55 -5.50 -5.61
CA VAL A 169 -3.93 -6.18 -4.46
C VAL A 169 -3.76 -7.64 -4.82
N TYR A 170 -2.53 -8.11 -4.67
CA TYR A 170 -2.11 -9.49 -4.97
C TYR A 170 -1.64 -10.11 -3.66
N GLN A 171 -2.25 -11.20 -3.23
CA GLN A 171 -1.92 -11.89 -1.98
C GLN A 171 -1.58 -13.36 -2.26
N SER A 172 -1.10 -14.05 -1.23
CA SER A 172 -0.64 -15.44 -1.33
C SER A 172 0.53 -15.60 -2.31
N LEU A 173 1.46 -14.65 -2.31
CA LEU A 173 2.56 -14.60 -3.28
C LEU A 173 3.81 -15.30 -2.79
N SER A 174 4.60 -15.81 -3.75
CA SER A 174 5.98 -16.26 -3.60
C SER A 174 6.88 -15.56 -4.62
N ASP A 175 8.20 -15.69 -4.47
CA ASP A 175 9.21 -15.20 -5.43
C ASP A 175 8.95 -13.77 -5.93
N VAL A 176 8.68 -12.83 -5.01
CA VAL A 176 8.41 -11.42 -5.33
C VAL A 176 9.63 -10.78 -5.98
N THR A 177 9.42 -10.12 -7.14
CA THR A 177 10.49 -9.52 -7.96
C THR A 177 10.50 -7.98 -7.92
N VAL A 178 9.54 -7.36 -7.22
CA VAL A 178 9.37 -5.90 -7.15
C VAL A 178 9.46 -5.41 -5.71
N SER A 179 9.73 -4.13 -5.56
CA SER A 179 9.81 -3.44 -4.27
C SER A 179 8.89 -2.22 -4.27
N LYS A 180 8.61 -1.70 -3.07
CA LYS A 180 7.86 -0.45 -2.94
C LYS A 180 8.52 0.67 -3.74
N ASP A 181 7.69 1.51 -4.35
CA ASP A 181 8.01 2.64 -5.22
C ASP A 181 8.51 2.26 -6.63
N ASP A 182 8.65 0.96 -6.94
CA ASP A 182 8.95 0.51 -8.29
C ASP A 182 7.80 0.83 -9.24
N LYS A 183 8.17 1.18 -10.48
CA LYS A 183 7.22 1.32 -11.58
C LYS A 183 7.15 0.02 -12.34
N VAL A 184 5.94 -0.43 -12.58
CA VAL A 184 5.64 -1.64 -13.34
C VAL A 184 4.85 -1.31 -14.59
N ILE A 185 5.02 -2.12 -15.62
CA ILE A 185 4.23 -2.04 -16.84
C ILE A 185 3.24 -3.22 -16.89
N GLN A 186 2.17 -3.05 -17.63
CA GLN A 186 1.19 -4.12 -17.86
C GLN A 186 1.86 -5.39 -18.39
N GLY A 187 1.49 -6.55 -17.83
CA GLY A 187 2.07 -7.84 -18.22
C GLY A 187 3.44 -8.15 -17.61
N GLN A 188 4.03 -7.21 -16.86
CA GLN A 188 5.29 -7.46 -16.15
C GLN A 188 5.07 -8.50 -15.04
N ILE A 189 5.93 -9.53 -14.98
CA ILE A 189 5.94 -10.50 -13.87
C ILE A 189 6.39 -9.75 -12.61
N ILE A 190 5.57 -9.82 -11.55
CA ILE A 190 5.80 -9.17 -10.26
C ILE A 190 6.07 -10.17 -9.15
N ALA A 191 5.57 -11.40 -9.30
CA ALA A 191 5.71 -12.48 -8.32
C ALA A 191 5.31 -13.82 -8.96
N LYS A 192 5.26 -14.86 -8.13
CA LYS A 192 4.60 -16.14 -8.42
C LYS A 192 3.47 -16.39 -7.43
N SER A 193 2.50 -17.25 -7.83
CA SER A 193 1.51 -17.78 -6.92
C SER A 193 2.19 -18.52 -5.76
N GLY A 194 1.58 -18.49 -4.59
CA GLY A 194 2.18 -19.05 -3.38
C GLY A 194 1.12 -19.58 -2.42
N LEU A 195 1.41 -19.48 -1.14
CA LEU A 195 0.59 -20.05 -0.07
C LEU A 195 0.13 -18.94 0.88
N SER A 196 -1.05 -19.15 1.49
CA SER A 196 -1.52 -18.38 2.63
C SER A 196 -2.00 -19.30 3.75
N ASN A 197 -2.05 -18.79 4.97
CA ASN A 197 -2.60 -19.55 6.08
C ASN A 197 -4.12 -19.46 6.15
N ILE A 198 -4.71 -18.41 5.60
CA ILE A 198 -6.17 -18.21 5.60
C ILE A 198 -6.87 -19.22 4.69
N GLU A 199 -6.22 -19.67 3.62
CA GLU A 199 -6.72 -20.63 2.64
C GLU A 199 -5.75 -21.77 2.39
N LYS A 200 -5.24 -22.37 3.48
CA LYS A 200 -4.25 -23.46 3.47
C LYS A 200 -4.61 -24.60 2.53
N ASP A 201 -5.90 -24.96 2.49
CA ASP A 201 -6.38 -26.13 1.75
C ASP A 201 -6.40 -25.88 0.24
N MET A 202 -6.22 -24.64 -0.19
CA MET A 202 -6.21 -24.25 -1.60
C MET A 202 -4.87 -24.57 -2.29
N GLY A 203 -3.79 -24.76 -1.55
CA GLY A 203 -2.45 -24.95 -2.09
C GLY A 203 -1.91 -23.65 -2.72
N ASN A 204 -1.11 -23.77 -3.78
CA ASN A 204 -0.61 -22.58 -4.49
C ASN A 204 -1.75 -21.87 -5.21
N HIS A 205 -1.96 -20.61 -4.84
CA HIS A 205 -3.00 -19.78 -5.42
C HIS A 205 -2.57 -18.31 -5.44
N LEU A 206 -3.34 -17.51 -6.11
CA LEU A 206 -3.32 -16.05 -6.07
C LEU A 206 -4.69 -15.58 -5.58
N HIS A 207 -4.75 -14.91 -4.44
CA HIS A 207 -5.89 -14.09 -4.07
C HIS A 207 -5.73 -12.70 -4.66
N PHE A 208 -6.70 -12.25 -5.45
CA PHE A 208 -6.63 -11.00 -6.19
C PHE A 208 -7.82 -10.11 -5.90
N GLU A 209 -7.56 -8.90 -5.38
CA GLU A 209 -8.56 -7.88 -5.13
C GLU A 209 -8.37 -6.67 -6.04
N LEU A 210 -9.47 -6.02 -6.40
CA LEU A 210 -9.47 -4.78 -7.16
C LEU A 210 -10.28 -3.72 -6.42
N TYR A 211 -9.68 -2.54 -6.26
CA TYR A 211 -10.34 -1.36 -5.70
C TYR A 211 -10.48 -0.30 -6.78
N HIS A 212 -11.68 0.24 -6.92
CA HIS A 212 -11.96 1.37 -7.80
C HIS A 212 -12.61 2.50 -7.01
N LYS A 213 -12.00 3.69 -7.03
CA LYS A 213 -12.45 4.86 -6.25
C LYS A 213 -12.66 4.55 -4.77
N GLY A 214 -11.72 3.79 -4.20
CA GLY A 214 -11.72 3.38 -2.79
C GLY A 214 -12.75 2.33 -2.38
N LYS A 215 -13.44 1.70 -3.33
CA LYS A 215 -14.39 0.61 -3.09
C LYS A 215 -13.86 -0.67 -3.70
N ILE A 216 -14.02 -1.76 -2.96
CA ILE A 216 -13.74 -3.09 -3.49
C ILE A 216 -14.78 -3.45 -4.55
N VAL A 217 -14.32 -4.05 -5.64
CA VAL A 217 -15.15 -4.40 -6.79
C VAL A 217 -14.83 -5.82 -7.26
N ASN A 218 -15.77 -6.45 -7.94
CA ASN A 218 -15.53 -7.77 -8.54
C ASN A 218 -14.54 -7.64 -9.72
N PRO A 219 -13.32 -8.20 -9.63
CA PRO A 219 -12.31 -8.09 -10.69
C PRO A 219 -12.77 -8.62 -12.05
N GLU A 220 -13.61 -9.68 -12.06
CA GLU A 220 -14.08 -10.31 -13.29
C GLU A 220 -14.96 -9.37 -14.14
N GLU A 221 -15.56 -8.36 -13.54
CA GLU A 221 -16.34 -7.35 -14.26
C GLU A 221 -15.48 -6.26 -14.89
N PHE A 222 -14.19 -6.19 -14.55
CA PHE A 222 -13.26 -5.15 -14.98
C PHE A 222 -12.33 -5.61 -16.11
N TYR A 223 -12.08 -6.90 -16.24
CA TYR A 223 -11.22 -7.40 -17.31
C TYR A 223 -11.76 -7.08 -18.70
N ASN A 224 -10.85 -6.77 -19.61
CA ASN A 224 -11.11 -6.31 -20.97
C ASN A 224 -11.83 -4.96 -21.09
N LYS A 225 -12.07 -4.24 -19.99
CA LYS A 225 -12.53 -2.85 -20.02
C LYS A 225 -11.34 -1.91 -20.18
N SER A 226 -11.55 -0.85 -20.95
CA SER A 226 -10.62 0.27 -21.00
C SER A 226 -10.76 1.15 -19.76
N LEU A 227 -9.67 1.78 -19.33
CA LEU A 227 -9.70 2.79 -18.26
C LEU A 227 -10.66 3.94 -18.55
N ASP A 228 -10.90 4.24 -19.84
CA ASP A 228 -11.81 5.31 -20.26
C ASP A 228 -13.29 4.93 -20.09
N GLU A 229 -13.59 3.65 -19.84
CA GLU A 229 -14.94 3.12 -19.64
C GLU A 229 -15.33 3.03 -18.16
N LEU A 230 -14.43 3.41 -17.23
CA LEU A 230 -14.60 3.35 -15.76
C LEU A 230 -15.04 4.74 -15.16
#